data_363695077383ecd87be5bfb212ac5d81
#
_entry.id   363695077383ecd87be5bfb212ac5d81
#
_cell.length_a   1.000
_cell.length_b   1.000
_cell.length_c   1.000
_cell.angle_alpha   90.00
_cell.angle_beta   90.00
_cell.angle_gamma   90.00
#
_symmetry.space_group_name_H-M   'P 1'
#
loop_
_entity.id
_entity.type
_entity.pdbx_description
1 polymer ?
#
loop_
_entity_poly.entity_id
_entity_poly.type
_entity_poly.pdbx_seq_one_letter_code
_entity_poly.pdbx_strand_id
1 'polypeptide(L)'
;MNLPMILMNVAQETQKTGLWASFVNFLSSILEGLNKLSGLIPEPFGGYGLAVILFTILMRFVLLPLDIKSRKANQKMQEVQPLITEINKKYKNDPDKLNKKTMELYKEHQVSPMGGCLPMLIQMPLFFAMFAALRSISDREVAMGSVNAFLWIRNIWQPDSPLKDITGASIGLFGQGFNGLFILPLLAGVTSYYQMKLTQPKGGNQQMKGFSTIMPLMSVWFCTMYTASFAIYWVTANIFQIAQSLILKKNSDVKELEEGNGDQK
;
A
#
# COMPACT_ATOMS: atom_id res chain seq x y z
N MET A 1 6.88 -6.21 27.92
CA MET A 1 7.08 -6.95 26.65
C MET A 1 6.65 -6.03 25.52
N ASN A 2 7.58 -5.53 24.70
CA ASN A 2 7.32 -4.43 23.75
C ASN A 2 6.56 -4.93 22.54
N LEU A 3 5.47 -4.22 22.15
CA LEU A 3 4.62 -4.52 21.00
C LEU A 3 5.43 -4.83 19.71
N PRO A 4 6.52 -4.11 19.37
CA PRO A 4 7.36 -4.46 18.23
C PRO A 4 8.02 -5.83 18.34
N MET A 5 8.43 -6.28 19.51
CA MET A 5 8.96 -7.64 19.72
C MET A 5 7.91 -8.73 19.52
N ILE A 6 6.67 -8.47 19.94
CA ILE A 6 5.56 -9.41 19.73
C ILE A 6 5.25 -9.52 18.24
N LEU A 7 5.18 -8.40 17.52
CA LEU A 7 4.95 -8.39 16.09
C LEU A 7 6.12 -9.05 15.31
N MET A 8 7.35 -8.88 15.76
CA MET A 8 8.51 -9.57 15.19
C MET A 8 8.46 -11.09 15.43
N ASN A 9 8.09 -11.53 16.63
CA ASN A 9 7.98 -12.96 16.93
C ASN A 9 6.81 -13.60 16.18
N VAL A 10 5.65 -12.96 16.09
CA VAL A 10 4.52 -13.43 15.30
C VAL A 10 4.88 -13.52 13.82
N ALA A 11 5.62 -12.54 13.28
CA ALA A 11 6.12 -12.60 11.90
C ALA A 11 7.13 -13.73 11.68
N GLN A 12 7.97 -14.04 12.67
CA GLN A 12 8.93 -15.15 12.61
C GLN A 12 8.26 -16.53 12.78
N GLU A 13 7.23 -16.65 13.61
CA GLU A 13 6.50 -17.91 13.77
C GLU A 13 5.62 -18.23 12.55
N THR A 14 5.00 -17.22 11.94
CA THR A 14 4.25 -17.41 10.68
C THR A 14 5.15 -17.79 9.49
N GLN A 15 6.44 -17.47 9.53
CA GLN A 15 7.41 -17.94 8.52
C GLN A 15 7.71 -19.46 8.61
N LYS A 16 7.42 -20.13 9.72
CA LYS A 16 7.73 -21.55 9.93
C LYS A 16 6.62 -22.51 9.53
N THR A 17 5.43 -22.04 9.18
CA THR A 17 4.30 -22.93 8.87
C THR A 17 4.08 -23.11 7.37
N GLY A 18 4.20 -24.37 6.94
CA GLY A 18 4.01 -24.96 5.62
C GLY A 18 3.62 -24.05 4.43
N LEU A 19 2.33 -23.75 4.29
CA LEU A 19 1.81 -23.02 3.11
C LEU A 19 2.28 -21.56 3.05
N TRP A 20 2.36 -20.86 4.18
CA TRP A 20 2.81 -19.48 4.22
C TRP A 20 4.29 -19.36 3.86
N ALA A 21 5.13 -20.21 4.43
CA ALA A 21 6.56 -20.27 4.09
C ALA A 21 6.78 -20.57 2.61
N SER A 22 6.03 -21.52 2.06
CA SER A 22 6.09 -21.86 0.63
C SER A 22 5.68 -20.66 -0.25
N PHE A 23 4.68 -19.92 0.15
CA PHE A 23 4.24 -18.71 -0.57
C PHE A 23 5.30 -17.59 -0.50
N VAL A 24 5.87 -17.32 0.67
CA VAL A 24 6.95 -16.32 0.82
C VAL A 24 8.18 -16.75 0.00
N ASN A 25 8.58 -18.01 0.06
CA ASN A 25 9.72 -18.53 -0.73
C ASN A 25 9.47 -18.43 -2.24
N PHE A 26 8.24 -18.70 -2.68
CA PHE A 26 7.85 -18.51 -4.08
C PHE A 26 7.99 -17.05 -4.52
N LEU A 27 7.51 -16.07 -3.72
CA LEU A 27 7.67 -14.67 -4.00
C LEU A 27 9.16 -14.25 -4.01
N SER A 28 9.94 -14.73 -3.05
CA SER A 28 11.38 -14.50 -3.01
C SER A 28 12.09 -15.05 -4.25
N SER A 29 11.73 -16.22 -4.72
CA SER A 29 12.30 -16.82 -5.93
C SER A 29 12.00 -16.01 -7.19
N ILE A 30 10.78 -15.48 -7.31
CA ILE A 30 10.43 -14.57 -8.42
C ILE A 30 11.28 -13.29 -8.34
N LEU A 31 11.40 -12.69 -7.15
CA LEU A 31 12.18 -11.49 -6.96
C LEU A 31 13.68 -11.70 -7.29
N GLU A 32 14.24 -12.82 -6.88
CA GLU A 32 15.62 -13.21 -7.22
C GLU A 32 15.80 -13.46 -8.73
N GLY A 33 14.82 -14.10 -9.36
CA GLY A 33 14.80 -14.27 -10.82
C GLY A 33 14.79 -12.92 -11.55
N LEU A 34 13.97 -11.98 -11.09
CA LEU A 34 13.93 -10.62 -11.62
C LEU A 34 15.23 -9.86 -11.32
N ASN A 35 15.87 -10.09 -10.17
CA ASN A 35 17.16 -9.50 -9.86
C ASN A 35 18.25 -9.96 -10.83
N LYS A 36 18.28 -11.24 -11.22
CA LYS A 36 19.22 -11.72 -12.24
C LYS A 36 19.02 -11.03 -13.58
N LEU A 37 17.77 -10.77 -13.95
CA LEU A 37 17.43 -10.06 -15.20
C LEU A 37 17.78 -8.58 -15.10
N SER A 38 17.43 -7.92 -14.01
CA SER A 38 17.72 -6.49 -13.77
C SER A 38 19.20 -6.22 -13.55
N GLY A 39 19.99 -7.22 -13.13
CA GLY A 39 21.44 -7.15 -13.01
C GLY A 39 22.18 -7.02 -14.34
N LEU A 40 21.50 -7.19 -15.48
CA LEU A 40 22.03 -6.84 -16.80
C LEU A 40 22.15 -5.32 -17.01
N ILE A 41 21.42 -4.55 -16.21
CA ILE A 41 21.45 -3.08 -16.19
C ILE A 41 22.46 -2.66 -15.09
N PRO A 42 23.47 -1.84 -15.42
CA PRO A 42 24.46 -1.42 -14.43
C PRO A 42 23.83 -0.57 -13.31
N GLU A 43 24.44 -0.62 -12.13
CA GLU A 43 24.09 0.28 -11.03
C GLU A 43 24.34 1.76 -11.44
N PRO A 44 23.56 2.71 -10.95
CA PRO A 44 22.54 2.57 -9.90
C PRO A 44 21.11 2.32 -10.40
N PHE A 45 20.89 1.90 -11.64
CA PHE A 45 19.55 1.74 -12.22
C PHE A 45 19.07 0.27 -12.26
N GLY A 46 19.98 -0.69 -12.10
CA GLY A 46 19.69 -2.13 -12.13
C GLY A 46 19.61 -2.78 -10.74
N GLY A 47 19.81 -4.09 -10.70
CA GLY A 47 19.87 -4.88 -9.48
C GLY A 47 18.55 -4.99 -8.73
N TYR A 48 18.61 -5.24 -7.43
CA TYR A 48 17.44 -5.47 -6.59
C TYR A 48 16.46 -4.30 -6.53
N GLY A 49 16.89 -3.04 -6.69
CA GLY A 49 15.99 -1.89 -6.72
C GLY A 49 15.00 -1.96 -7.89
N LEU A 50 15.51 -2.21 -9.10
CA LEU A 50 14.68 -2.42 -10.28
C LEU A 50 13.86 -3.71 -10.18
N ALA A 51 14.43 -4.79 -9.64
CA ALA A 51 13.73 -6.05 -9.43
C ALA A 51 12.48 -5.87 -8.54
N VAL A 52 12.56 -5.09 -7.47
CA VAL A 52 11.42 -4.76 -6.60
C VAL A 52 10.34 -3.99 -7.35
N ILE A 53 10.71 -3.03 -8.21
CA ILE A 53 9.75 -2.30 -9.04
C ILE A 53 9.05 -3.24 -10.02
N LEU A 54 9.79 -4.04 -10.78
CA LEU A 54 9.25 -5.00 -11.75
C LEU A 54 8.35 -6.04 -11.07
N PHE A 55 8.79 -6.57 -9.94
CA PHE A 55 8.01 -7.51 -9.14
C PHE A 55 6.70 -6.88 -8.68
N THR A 56 6.73 -5.65 -8.17
CA THR A 56 5.54 -4.94 -7.72
C THR A 56 4.54 -4.75 -8.86
N ILE A 57 5.02 -4.33 -10.02
CA ILE A 57 4.18 -4.15 -11.21
C ILE A 57 3.57 -5.49 -11.64
N LEU A 58 4.38 -6.56 -11.70
CA LEU A 58 3.92 -7.90 -12.05
C LEU A 58 2.80 -8.37 -11.11
N MET A 59 3.01 -8.25 -9.80
CA MET A 59 2.01 -8.62 -8.80
C MET A 59 0.73 -7.79 -8.92
N ARG A 60 0.83 -6.51 -9.25
CA ARG A 60 -0.32 -5.64 -9.49
C ARG A 60 -1.11 -6.06 -10.73
N PHE A 61 -0.44 -6.50 -11.79
CA PHE A 61 -1.13 -7.05 -12.96
C PHE A 61 -1.85 -8.37 -12.66
N VAL A 62 -1.22 -9.26 -11.90
CA VAL A 62 -1.85 -10.53 -11.47
C VAL A 62 -3.11 -10.27 -10.63
N LEU A 63 -3.06 -9.27 -9.74
CA LEU A 63 -4.19 -8.90 -8.88
C LEU A 63 -5.19 -7.95 -9.54
N LEU A 64 -4.92 -7.45 -10.74
CA LEU A 64 -5.73 -6.46 -11.44
C LEU A 64 -7.24 -6.82 -11.51
N PRO A 65 -7.65 -8.05 -11.88
CA PRO A 65 -9.06 -8.39 -11.95
C PRO A 65 -9.76 -8.30 -10.59
N LEU A 66 -9.05 -8.68 -9.52
CA LEU A 66 -9.55 -8.60 -8.15
C LEU A 66 -9.64 -7.14 -7.67
N ASP A 67 -8.62 -6.34 -7.99
CA ASP A 67 -8.58 -4.91 -7.69
C ASP A 67 -9.72 -4.14 -8.40
N ILE A 68 -9.99 -4.43 -9.66
CA ILE A 68 -11.10 -3.80 -10.41
C ILE A 68 -12.45 -4.13 -9.76
N LYS A 69 -12.67 -5.40 -9.39
CA LYS A 69 -13.91 -5.83 -8.71
C LYS A 69 -14.08 -5.11 -7.37
N SER A 70 -13.02 -5.03 -6.60
CA SER A 70 -12.99 -4.35 -5.29
C SER A 70 -13.27 -2.85 -5.43
N ARG A 71 -12.68 -2.19 -6.43
CA ARG A 71 -12.90 -0.75 -6.70
C ARG A 71 -14.34 -0.45 -7.14
N LYS A 72 -14.94 -1.30 -7.98
CA LYS A 72 -16.37 -1.16 -8.35
C LYS A 72 -17.28 -1.27 -7.13
N ALA A 73 -17.01 -2.20 -6.20
CA ALA A 73 -17.73 -2.30 -4.95
C ALA A 73 -17.58 -1.04 -4.08
N ASN A 74 -16.35 -0.48 -4.05
CA ASN A 74 -16.07 0.76 -3.32
C ASN A 74 -16.75 1.99 -3.96
N GLN A 75 -16.81 2.08 -5.29
CA GLN A 75 -17.53 3.16 -6.00
C GLN A 75 -19.03 3.14 -5.64
N LYS A 76 -19.69 1.99 -5.70
CA LYS A 76 -21.09 1.86 -5.28
C LYS A 76 -21.31 2.29 -3.82
N MET A 77 -20.36 1.98 -2.93
CA MET A 77 -20.42 2.44 -1.54
C MET A 77 -20.27 3.97 -1.44
N GLN A 78 -19.44 4.58 -2.31
CA GLN A 78 -19.28 6.05 -2.35
C GLN A 78 -20.58 6.77 -2.81
N GLU A 79 -21.32 6.19 -3.73
CA GLU A 79 -22.62 6.74 -4.22
C GLU A 79 -23.67 6.78 -3.10
N VAL A 80 -23.67 5.78 -2.23
CA VAL A 80 -24.62 5.67 -1.10
C VAL A 80 -24.18 6.51 0.12
N GLN A 81 -22.92 6.95 0.17
CA GLN A 81 -22.35 7.66 1.32
C GLN A 81 -23.08 8.97 1.71
N PRO A 82 -23.55 9.84 0.78
CA PRO A 82 -24.34 11.01 1.15
C PRO A 82 -25.63 10.65 1.87
N LEU A 83 -26.33 9.60 1.43
CA LEU A 83 -27.57 9.11 2.07
C LEU A 83 -27.28 8.60 3.49
N ILE A 84 -26.18 7.88 3.68
CA ILE A 84 -25.72 7.44 5.00
C ILE A 84 -25.47 8.65 5.91
N THR A 85 -24.88 9.72 5.35
CA THR A 85 -24.61 10.94 6.11
C THR A 85 -25.90 11.64 6.56
N GLU A 86 -26.93 11.63 5.74
CA GLU A 86 -28.25 12.15 6.10
C GLU A 86 -28.93 11.32 7.20
N ILE A 87 -28.89 9.98 7.08
CA ILE A 87 -29.38 9.06 8.11
C ILE A 87 -28.64 9.29 9.43
N ASN A 88 -27.32 9.43 9.41
CA ASN A 88 -26.50 9.74 10.59
C ASN A 88 -26.89 11.06 11.25
N LYS A 89 -27.22 12.10 10.48
CA LYS A 89 -27.68 13.38 11.03
C LYS A 89 -29.09 13.26 11.63
N LYS A 90 -30.01 12.56 10.94
CA LYS A 90 -31.40 12.42 11.33
C LYS A 90 -31.59 11.57 12.59
N TYR A 91 -30.83 10.51 12.74
CA TYR A 91 -30.96 9.54 13.84
C TYR A 91 -29.77 9.56 14.82
N LYS A 92 -29.07 10.70 14.93
CA LYS A 92 -27.89 10.87 15.78
C LYS A 92 -28.11 10.43 17.24
N ASN A 93 -29.31 10.64 17.77
CA ASN A 93 -29.64 10.35 19.18
C ASN A 93 -30.34 9.00 19.39
N ASP A 94 -30.50 8.21 18.32
CA ASP A 94 -31.17 6.89 18.37
C ASP A 94 -30.33 5.87 17.61
N PRO A 95 -29.32 5.23 18.26
CA PRO A 95 -28.39 4.32 17.63
C PRO A 95 -29.06 3.08 17.01
N ASP A 96 -30.16 2.62 17.60
CA ASP A 96 -30.88 1.44 17.09
C ASP A 96 -31.56 1.74 15.75
N LYS A 97 -32.27 2.87 15.68
CA LYS A 97 -32.88 3.31 14.41
C LYS A 97 -31.83 3.66 13.36
N LEU A 98 -30.71 4.26 13.80
CA LEU A 98 -29.58 4.58 12.92
C LEU A 98 -29.05 3.31 12.25
N ASN A 99 -28.74 2.27 13.03
CA ASN A 99 -28.24 1.00 12.53
C ASN A 99 -29.24 0.32 11.59
N LYS A 100 -30.52 0.27 12.00
CA LYS A 100 -31.61 -0.32 11.21
C LYS A 100 -31.76 0.38 9.86
N LYS A 101 -31.84 1.71 9.85
CA LYS A 101 -31.99 2.51 8.63
C LYS A 101 -30.77 2.44 7.72
N THR A 102 -29.57 2.40 8.27
CA THR A 102 -28.35 2.20 7.50
C THR A 102 -28.31 0.82 6.84
N MET A 103 -28.74 -0.23 7.54
CA MET A 103 -28.81 -1.59 6.98
C MET A 103 -29.93 -1.74 5.92
N GLU A 104 -31.08 -1.05 6.11
CA GLU A 104 -32.13 -0.97 5.10
C GLU A 104 -31.60 -0.31 3.83
N LEU A 105 -30.90 0.82 3.94
CA LEU A 105 -30.29 1.54 2.82
C LEU A 105 -29.28 0.67 2.06
N TYR A 106 -28.42 -0.06 2.76
CA TYR A 106 -27.46 -0.97 2.12
C TYR A 106 -28.16 -2.08 1.33
N LYS A 107 -29.27 -2.63 1.86
CA LYS A 107 -30.06 -3.65 1.15
C LYS A 107 -30.77 -3.08 -0.06
N GLU A 108 -31.38 -1.90 0.05
CA GLU A 108 -32.10 -1.22 -1.02
C GLU A 108 -31.17 -0.93 -2.22
N HIS A 109 -29.95 -0.43 -1.95
CA HIS A 109 -28.98 -0.13 -2.98
C HIS A 109 -28.06 -1.33 -3.35
N GLN A 110 -28.30 -2.51 -2.81
CA GLN A 110 -27.52 -3.73 -3.05
C GLN A 110 -26.01 -3.53 -2.81
N VAL A 111 -25.66 -2.74 -1.79
CA VAL A 111 -24.30 -2.42 -1.42
C VAL A 111 -23.91 -3.19 -0.15
N SER A 112 -22.73 -3.83 -0.19
CA SER A 112 -22.20 -4.50 1.00
C SER A 112 -21.47 -3.49 1.90
N PRO A 113 -21.75 -3.47 3.22
CA PRO A 113 -21.01 -2.63 4.16
C PRO A 113 -19.49 -2.95 4.18
N MET A 114 -19.11 -4.16 3.80
CA MET A 114 -17.72 -4.58 3.67
C MET A 114 -17.08 -4.19 2.33
N GLY A 115 -17.85 -3.69 1.36
CA GLY A 115 -17.33 -3.30 0.05
C GLY A 115 -16.23 -2.22 0.12
N GLY A 116 -16.33 -1.31 1.09
CA GLY A 116 -15.35 -0.25 1.30
C GLY A 116 -14.01 -0.71 1.89
N CYS A 117 -13.98 -1.80 2.67
CA CYS A 117 -12.75 -2.33 3.28
C CYS A 117 -12.14 -3.51 2.50
N LEU A 118 -12.82 -4.03 1.48
CA LEU A 118 -12.35 -5.15 0.68
C LEU A 118 -10.94 -4.94 0.08
N PRO A 119 -10.58 -3.76 -0.46
CA PRO A 119 -9.22 -3.50 -0.92
C PRO A 119 -8.17 -3.72 0.17
N MET A 120 -8.46 -3.30 1.40
CA MET A 120 -7.54 -3.44 2.53
C MET A 120 -7.37 -4.91 2.92
N LEU A 121 -8.44 -5.70 2.93
CA LEU A 121 -8.39 -7.14 3.25
C LEU A 121 -7.56 -7.93 2.24
N ILE A 122 -7.61 -7.56 0.95
CA ILE A 122 -6.81 -8.17 -0.11
C ILE A 122 -5.35 -7.75 0.01
N GLN A 123 -5.11 -6.48 0.36
CA GLN A 123 -3.78 -5.90 0.44
C GLN A 123 -2.96 -6.45 1.61
N MET A 124 -3.59 -6.76 2.76
CA MET A 124 -2.87 -7.15 3.98
C MET A 124 -2.05 -8.45 3.81
N PRO A 125 -2.58 -9.56 3.28
CA PRO A 125 -1.78 -10.76 3.07
C PRO A 125 -0.59 -10.51 2.12
N LEU A 126 -0.81 -9.77 1.03
CA LEU A 126 0.26 -9.43 0.08
C LEU A 126 1.33 -8.54 0.73
N PHE A 127 0.92 -7.58 1.54
CA PHE A 127 1.82 -6.71 2.30
C PHE A 127 2.75 -7.52 3.21
N PHE A 128 2.17 -8.41 4.02
CA PHE A 128 2.96 -9.24 4.94
C PHE A 128 3.86 -10.24 4.21
N ALA A 129 3.39 -10.83 3.12
CA ALA A 129 4.19 -11.75 2.33
C ALA A 129 5.37 -11.04 1.65
N MET A 130 5.13 -9.85 1.07
CA MET A 130 6.18 -9.04 0.47
C MET A 130 7.19 -8.54 1.50
N PHE A 131 6.70 -8.11 2.66
CA PHE A 131 7.55 -7.70 3.79
C PHE A 131 8.45 -8.86 4.24
N ALA A 132 7.89 -10.07 4.41
CA ALA A 132 8.64 -11.25 4.79
C ALA A 132 9.68 -11.66 3.73
N ALA A 133 9.32 -11.60 2.43
CA ALA A 133 10.22 -11.90 1.33
C ALA A 133 11.41 -10.92 1.26
N LEU A 134 11.12 -9.61 1.29
CA LEU A 134 12.16 -8.58 1.29
C LEU A 134 13.07 -8.66 2.50
N ARG A 135 12.52 -8.95 3.68
CA ARG A 135 13.30 -9.13 4.90
C ARG A 135 14.22 -10.35 4.79
N SER A 136 13.71 -11.48 4.33
CA SER A 136 14.52 -12.72 4.16
C SER A 136 15.69 -12.50 3.22
N ILE A 137 15.46 -11.79 2.10
CA ILE A 137 16.52 -11.43 1.15
C ILE A 137 17.50 -10.44 1.78
N SER A 138 16.99 -9.40 2.45
CA SER A 138 17.80 -8.39 3.14
C SER A 138 18.74 -9.02 4.17
N ASP A 139 18.21 -9.90 5.04
CA ASP A 139 19.01 -10.56 6.08
C ASP A 139 20.14 -11.41 5.46
N ARG A 140 19.89 -12.07 4.32
CA ARG A 140 20.90 -12.83 3.59
C ARG A 140 21.94 -11.93 2.93
N GLU A 141 21.53 -10.87 2.22
CA GLU A 141 22.42 -9.97 1.51
C GLU A 141 23.32 -9.19 2.50
N VAL A 142 22.76 -8.74 3.63
CA VAL A 142 23.50 -8.10 4.70
C VAL A 142 24.51 -9.06 5.33
N ALA A 143 24.14 -10.34 5.56
CA ALA A 143 25.05 -11.36 6.09
C ALA A 143 26.22 -11.66 5.12
N MET A 144 26.01 -11.52 3.81
CA MET A 144 27.06 -11.66 2.80
C MET A 144 27.90 -10.38 2.62
N GLY A 145 27.57 -9.29 3.33
CA GLY A 145 28.24 -7.99 3.16
C GLY A 145 27.92 -7.30 1.82
N SER A 146 26.84 -7.70 1.15
CA SER A 146 26.46 -7.14 -0.13
C SER A 146 25.96 -5.70 0.03
N VAL A 147 26.43 -4.82 -0.84
CA VAL A 147 25.95 -3.43 -0.96
C VAL A 147 25.25 -3.30 -2.29
N ASN A 148 23.96 -3.02 -2.27
CA ASN A 148 23.14 -2.89 -3.47
C ASN A 148 22.65 -1.43 -3.57
N ALA A 149 23.28 -0.66 -4.44
CA ALA A 149 22.90 0.73 -4.71
C ALA A 149 21.67 0.81 -5.63
N PHE A 150 20.84 1.85 -5.44
CA PHE A 150 19.76 2.15 -6.36
C PHE A 150 19.44 3.65 -6.35
N LEU A 151 19.53 4.29 -7.51
CA LEU A 151 19.36 5.74 -7.68
C LEU A 151 20.30 6.52 -6.73
N TRP A 152 19.73 7.26 -5.77
CA TRP A 152 20.45 8.03 -4.76
C TRP A 152 20.76 7.25 -3.48
N ILE A 153 20.31 6.00 -3.37
CA ILE A 153 20.43 5.15 -2.19
C ILE A 153 21.70 4.31 -2.33
N ARG A 154 22.56 4.36 -1.33
CA ARG A 154 23.80 3.59 -1.33
C ARG A 154 23.58 2.10 -1.08
N ASN A 155 22.65 1.78 -0.21
CA ASN A 155 22.27 0.40 0.09
C ASN A 155 20.78 0.28 0.35
N ILE A 156 20.06 -0.42 -0.52
CA ILE A 156 18.62 -0.57 -0.41
C ILE A 156 18.17 -1.46 0.76
N TRP A 157 19.09 -2.19 1.37
CA TRP A 157 18.84 -3.00 2.57
C TRP A 157 18.89 -2.19 3.87
N GLN A 158 19.18 -0.90 3.77
CA GLN A 158 19.13 0.06 4.87
C GLN A 158 18.00 1.09 4.60
N PRO A 159 17.49 1.76 5.64
CA PRO A 159 16.51 2.84 5.43
C PRO A 159 17.06 3.98 4.57
N ASP A 160 16.21 4.59 3.74
CA ASP A 160 16.50 5.85 3.05
C ASP A 160 16.41 7.00 4.06
N SER A 161 17.42 7.13 4.89
CA SER A 161 17.47 8.12 5.96
C SER A 161 18.87 8.73 6.06
N PRO A 162 18.98 10.05 6.29
CA PRO A 162 20.22 10.68 6.68
C PRO A 162 20.60 10.36 8.14
N LEU A 163 19.64 9.83 8.91
CA LEU A 163 19.81 9.45 10.30
C LEU A 163 20.24 7.98 10.32
N LYS A 164 21.51 7.73 10.53
CA LYS A 164 21.98 6.39 10.80
C LYS A 164 21.60 6.03 12.23
N ASP A 165 20.91 4.92 12.35
CA ASP A 165 20.72 4.20 13.59
C ASP A 165 19.85 4.88 14.66
N ILE A 166 18.58 4.48 14.71
CA ILE A 166 17.67 4.76 15.84
C ILE A 166 18.18 4.08 17.13
N THR A 167 19.24 3.26 17.04
CA THR A 167 19.86 2.56 18.16
C THR A 167 21.07 3.27 18.78
N GLY A 168 21.40 4.50 18.38
CA GLY A 168 22.25 5.32 19.26
C GLY A 168 23.57 5.86 18.75
N ALA A 169 23.86 5.94 17.47
CA ALA A 169 25.09 6.55 17.00
C ALA A 169 24.90 7.58 15.89
N SER A 170 25.14 8.82 16.26
CA SER A 170 25.44 10.01 15.42
C SER A 170 24.42 10.42 14.36
N ILE A 171 23.61 11.40 14.75
CA ILE A 171 22.90 12.34 13.86
C ILE A 171 23.96 13.15 13.10
N GLY A 172 24.28 12.72 11.88
CA GLY A 172 25.14 13.49 10.99
C GLY A 172 24.44 13.69 9.67
N LEU A 173 23.97 14.91 9.39
CA LEU A 173 23.26 15.24 8.14
C LEU A 173 24.11 14.91 6.89
N PHE A 174 25.42 14.71 7.04
CA PHE A 174 26.37 14.33 6.00
C PHE A 174 27.51 13.43 6.54
N GLY A 175 27.28 12.67 7.62
CA GLY A 175 28.29 11.80 8.24
C GLY A 175 28.46 10.45 7.54
N GLN A 176 29.42 9.62 8.01
CA GLN A 176 29.75 8.29 7.44
C GLN A 176 28.61 7.27 7.45
N GLY A 177 27.43 7.64 7.89
CA GLY A 177 26.21 6.80 7.96
C GLY A 177 25.10 7.18 6.99
N PHE A 178 25.33 8.13 6.09
CA PHE A 178 24.35 8.56 5.11
C PHE A 178 24.03 7.45 4.11
N ASN A 179 22.80 6.97 4.09
CA ASN A 179 22.35 5.98 3.10
C ASN A 179 21.46 6.59 2.01
N GLY A 180 20.80 7.70 2.28
CA GLY A 180 19.91 8.33 1.30
C GLY A 180 19.38 9.70 1.74
N LEU A 181 18.57 10.33 0.90
CA LEU A 181 18.10 11.72 1.00
C LEU A 181 16.74 11.88 1.68
N PHE A 182 16.22 10.83 2.32
CA PHE A 182 14.85 10.82 2.89
C PHE A 182 13.75 11.06 1.83
N ILE A 183 14.06 10.84 0.57
CA ILE A 183 13.11 11.07 -0.54
C ILE A 183 12.04 10.00 -0.57
N LEU A 184 12.39 8.70 -0.40
CA LEU A 184 11.42 7.61 -0.44
C LEU A 184 10.36 7.70 0.66
N PRO A 185 10.68 7.97 1.94
CA PRO A 185 9.67 8.18 2.97
C PRO A 185 8.71 9.32 2.63
N LEU A 186 9.22 10.46 2.12
CA LEU A 186 8.38 11.57 1.70
C LEU A 186 7.49 11.20 0.51
N LEU A 187 8.04 10.53 -0.50
CA LEU A 187 7.26 10.03 -1.65
C LEU A 187 6.20 9.03 -1.20
N ALA A 188 6.52 8.16 -0.23
CA ALA A 188 5.54 7.23 0.33
C ALA A 188 4.36 7.98 0.98
N GLY A 189 4.63 9.03 1.75
CA GLY A 189 3.59 9.87 2.34
C GLY A 189 2.74 10.59 1.30
N VAL A 190 3.38 11.26 0.34
CA VAL A 190 2.71 12.00 -0.74
C VAL A 190 1.86 11.06 -1.60
N THR A 191 2.42 9.95 -2.05
CA THR A 191 1.69 8.98 -2.88
C THR A 191 0.56 8.31 -2.11
N SER A 192 0.74 7.98 -0.83
CA SER A 192 -0.32 7.47 0.05
C SER A 192 -1.46 8.47 0.22
N TYR A 193 -1.14 9.77 0.39
CA TYR A 193 -2.15 10.82 0.48
C TYR A 193 -2.99 10.92 -0.79
N TYR A 194 -2.33 10.96 -1.98
CA TYR A 194 -3.04 11.04 -3.25
C TYR A 194 -3.88 9.77 -3.51
N GLN A 195 -3.31 8.60 -3.27
CA GLN A 195 -4.00 7.33 -3.42
C GLN A 195 -5.26 7.29 -2.54
N MET A 196 -5.15 7.73 -1.30
CA MET A 196 -6.26 7.77 -0.36
C MET A 196 -7.34 8.76 -0.77
N LYS A 197 -6.95 9.97 -1.21
CA LYS A 197 -7.87 10.99 -1.73
C LYS A 197 -8.68 10.51 -2.95
N LEU A 198 -8.09 9.65 -3.80
CA LEU A 198 -8.77 9.08 -4.96
C LEU A 198 -9.71 7.92 -4.61
N THR A 199 -9.42 7.21 -3.53
CA THR A 199 -10.17 6.00 -3.15
C THR A 199 -11.20 6.22 -2.05
N GLN A 200 -11.14 7.34 -1.33
CA GLN A 200 -12.08 7.63 -0.25
C GLN A 200 -13.36 8.30 -0.74
N PRO A 201 -14.52 7.95 -0.12
CA PRO A 201 -15.79 8.59 -0.41
C PRO A 201 -15.79 10.06 0.02
N LYS A 202 -16.30 10.94 -0.83
CA LYS A 202 -16.57 12.32 -0.47
C LYS A 202 -17.71 12.35 0.55
N GLY A 203 -17.48 12.88 1.74
CA GLY A 203 -18.52 12.99 2.78
C GLY A 203 -18.51 11.89 3.85
N GLY A 204 -17.49 11.03 3.88
CA GLY A 204 -17.34 9.98 4.91
C GLY A 204 -17.35 10.51 6.35
N ASN A 205 -17.75 9.66 7.28
CA ASN A 205 -17.82 9.95 8.72
C ASN A 205 -16.50 10.55 9.23
N GLN A 206 -16.59 11.34 10.29
CA GLN A 206 -15.44 12.01 10.93
C GLN A 206 -14.31 11.02 11.29
N GLN A 207 -14.66 9.78 11.59
CA GLN A 207 -13.73 8.69 11.86
C GLN A 207 -12.90 8.28 10.63
N MET A 208 -13.50 8.27 9.42
CA MET A 208 -12.79 8.03 8.17
C MET A 208 -11.88 9.20 7.76
N LYS A 209 -12.25 10.44 8.10
CA LYS A 209 -11.40 11.62 7.90
C LYS A 209 -10.14 11.56 8.75
N GLY A 210 -10.24 11.13 10.02
CA GLY A 210 -9.08 10.92 10.89
C GLY A 210 -8.11 9.89 10.31
N PHE A 211 -8.63 8.76 9.84
CA PHE A 211 -7.83 7.71 9.22
C PHE A 211 -7.11 8.18 7.95
N SER A 212 -7.75 9.04 7.14
CA SER A 212 -7.15 9.60 5.92
C SER A 212 -5.96 10.52 6.16
N THR A 213 -5.88 11.12 7.33
CA THR A 213 -4.74 11.98 7.69
C THR A 213 -3.62 11.17 8.36
N ILE A 214 -3.99 10.19 9.19
CA ILE A 214 -3.01 9.38 9.93
C ILE A 214 -2.27 8.43 9.00
N MET A 215 -2.93 7.82 8.02
CA MET A 215 -2.34 6.79 7.16
C MET A 215 -1.14 7.28 6.33
N PRO A 216 -1.16 8.45 5.67
CA PRO A 216 0.01 9.01 4.99
C PRO A 216 1.19 9.29 5.95
N LEU A 217 0.90 9.79 7.15
CA LEU A 217 1.94 10.00 8.17
C LEU A 217 2.55 8.69 8.65
N MET A 218 1.70 7.67 8.86
CA MET A 218 2.17 6.31 9.15
C MET A 218 3.05 5.76 8.03
N SER A 219 2.73 6.03 6.76
CA SER A 219 3.54 5.58 5.61
C SER A 219 4.95 6.18 5.66
N VAL A 220 5.07 7.48 5.97
CA VAL A 220 6.37 8.14 6.16
C VAL A 220 7.14 7.46 7.29
N TRP A 221 6.49 7.30 8.45
CA TRP A 221 7.12 6.68 9.61
C TRP A 221 7.57 5.25 9.34
N PHE A 222 6.72 4.43 8.71
CA PHE A 222 7.06 3.05 8.33
C PHE A 222 8.25 3.00 7.37
N CYS A 223 8.22 3.81 6.30
CA CYS A 223 9.32 3.83 5.32
C CYS A 223 10.63 4.40 5.89
N THR A 224 10.57 5.12 7.02
CA THR A 224 11.77 5.58 7.75
C THR A 224 12.37 4.46 8.60
N MET A 225 11.52 3.56 9.13
CA MET A 225 11.94 2.48 10.03
C MET A 225 12.45 1.23 9.29
N TYR A 226 12.00 1.03 8.06
CA TYR A 226 12.30 -0.17 7.29
C TYR A 226 13.27 0.12 6.13
N THR A 227 13.73 -0.95 5.50
CA THR A 227 14.67 -0.90 4.38
C THR A 227 14.13 -0.08 3.20
N ALA A 228 15.03 0.57 2.46
CA ALA A 228 14.66 1.33 1.27
C ALA A 228 13.99 0.45 0.20
N SER A 229 14.35 -0.83 0.11
CA SER A 229 13.66 -1.81 -0.76
C SER A 229 12.16 -1.90 -0.47
N PHE A 230 11.77 -1.86 0.80
CA PHE A 230 10.37 -1.83 1.20
C PHE A 230 9.69 -0.50 0.81
N ALA A 231 10.39 0.62 0.99
CA ALA A 231 9.86 1.93 0.58
C ALA A 231 9.70 2.03 -0.96
N ILE A 232 10.62 1.45 -1.74
CA ILE A 232 10.48 1.32 -3.21
C ILE A 232 9.22 0.53 -3.56
N TYR A 233 9.01 -0.63 -2.93
CA TYR A 233 7.77 -1.41 -3.10
C TYR A 233 6.54 -0.56 -2.79
N TRP A 234 6.51 0.13 -1.65
CA TRP A 234 5.38 0.93 -1.19
C TRP A 234 5.02 2.05 -2.16
N VAL A 235 6.01 2.85 -2.57
CA VAL A 235 5.83 3.95 -3.52
C VAL A 235 5.36 3.43 -4.88
N THR A 236 5.98 2.38 -5.41
CA THR A 236 5.61 1.77 -6.68
C THR A 236 4.17 1.26 -6.66
N ALA A 237 3.78 0.59 -5.57
CA ALA A 237 2.42 0.10 -5.38
C ALA A 237 1.39 1.22 -5.34
N ASN A 238 1.69 2.33 -4.66
CA ASN A 238 0.82 3.51 -4.62
C ASN A 238 0.68 4.18 -5.98
N ILE A 239 1.79 4.37 -6.70
CA ILE A 239 1.78 4.97 -8.05
C ILE A 239 0.91 4.13 -8.99
N PHE A 240 1.06 2.80 -8.97
CA PHE A 240 0.23 1.91 -9.78
C PHE A 240 -1.26 2.05 -9.44
N GLN A 241 -1.61 2.10 -8.15
CA GLN A 241 -2.98 2.27 -7.69
C GLN A 241 -3.57 3.64 -8.08
N ILE A 242 -2.77 4.70 -8.02
CA ILE A 242 -3.16 6.04 -8.47
C ILE A 242 -3.47 5.99 -9.97
N ALA A 243 -2.56 5.46 -10.79
CA ALA A 243 -2.75 5.33 -12.23
C ALA A 243 -4.02 4.54 -12.58
N GLN A 244 -4.21 3.38 -11.93
CA GLN A 244 -5.40 2.56 -12.08
C GLN A 244 -6.69 3.32 -11.71
N SER A 245 -6.67 4.10 -10.62
CA SER A 245 -7.84 4.88 -10.17
C SER A 245 -8.22 5.97 -11.19
N LEU A 246 -7.23 6.63 -11.76
CA LEU A 246 -7.43 7.68 -12.77
C LEU A 246 -8.00 7.10 -14.08
N ILE A 247 -7.47 5.95 -14.52
CA ILE A 247 -7.95 5.26 -15.73
C ILE A 247 -9.42 4.81 -15.55
N LEU A 248 -9.74 4.18 -14.41
CA LEU A 248 -11.09 3.71 -14.15
C LEU A 248 -12.09 4.85 -14.02
N LYS A 249 -11.70 5.96 -13.40
CA LYS A 249 -12.54 7.16 -13.30
C LYS A 249 -12.84 7.75 -14.67
N LYS A 250 -11.83 7.91 -15.52
CA LYS A 250 -12.00 8.42 -16.88
C LYS A 250 -12.98 7.56 -17.69
N ASN A 251 -12.91 6.24 -17.56
CA ASN A 251 -13.80 5.31 -18.27
C ASN A 251 -15.27 5.38 -17.77
N SER A 252 -15.51 5.66 -16.49
CA SER A 252 -16.87 5.88 -15.99
C SER A 252 -17.43 7.21 -16.49
N ASP A 253 -16.66 8.29 -16.45
CA ASP A 253 -17.09 9.60 -16.93
C ASP A 253 -17.45 9.56 -18.44
N VAL A 254 -16.67 8.80 -19.25
CA VAL A 254 -16.97 8.61 -20.70
C VAL A 254 -18.28 7.85 -20.93
N LYS A 255 -18.54 6.79 -20.14
CA LYS A 255 -19.79 6.03 -20.26
C LYS A 255 -21.03 6.86 -19.90
N GLU A 256 -20.97 7.66 -18.84
CA GLU A 256 -22.08 8.55 -18.47
C GLU A 256 -22.37 9.59 -19.56
N LEU A 257 -21.35 10.09 -20.27
CA LEU A 257 -21.52 11.01 -21.40
C LEU A 257 -22.13 10.33 -22.63
N GLU A 258 -21.81 9.05 -22.87
CA GLU A 258 -22.39 8.27 -23.98
C GLU A 258 -23.85 7.91 -23.72
N GLU A 259 -24.19 7.50 -22.48
CA GLU A 259 -25.56 7.18 -22.07
C GLU A 259 -26.44 8.43 -22.03
N GLY A 260 -25.95 9.58 -21.53
CA GLY A 260 -26.69 10.85 -21.50
C GLY A 260 -26.94 11.47 -22.90
N ASN A 261 -26.11 11.15 -23.91
CA ASN A 261 -26.35 11.54 -25.30
C ASN A 261 -27.32 10.59 -26.06
N GLY A 262 -27.50 9.37 -25.53
CA GLY A 262 -28.43 8.37 -26.13
C GLY A 262 -29.92 8.67 -25.85
N ASP A 263 -30.23 9.32 -24.73
CA ASP A 263 -31.58 9.65 -24.30
C ASP A 263 -32.16 10.96 -24.95
N GLN A 264 -31.33 11.66 -25.77
CA GLN A 264 -31.77 12.88 -26.47
C GLN A 264 -32.04 12.66 -27.98
N LYS A 265 -32.10 11.43 -28.44
CA LYS A 265 -32.52 11.04 -29.79
C LYS A 265 -33.78 10.21 -29.73
#